data_1bc91f79be8819bf301360d96bea7f52
#
_entry.id   1bc91f79be8819bf301360d96bea7f52
#
_cell.length_a   1.000
_cell.length_b   1.000
_cell.length_c   1.000
_cell.angle_alpha   90.00
_cell.angle_beta   90.00
_cell.angle_gamma   90.00
#
_symmetry.space_group_name_H-M   'P 1'
#
loop_
_entity.id
_entity.type
_entity.pdbx_description
1 polymer ?
#
loop_
_entity_poly.entity_id
_entity_poly.type
_entity_poly.pdbx_seq_one_letter_code
_entity_poly.pdbx_strand_id
1 'polypeptide(L)' 'MSDTATVSDTKTWMCLICGWIYDEAQGDPEHGIAPGTAWADVPMNWTCPECGARKEDFEMVQI' A
#
# COMPACT_ATOMS: atom_id res chain seq x y z
N MET A 1 -9.63 5.73 23.38
CA MET A 1 -8.98 5.34 23.54
C MET A 1 -8.27 4.25 22.97
N SER A 2 -8.31 3.22 23.29
CA SER A 2 -7.51 2.16 22.79
C SER A 2 -7.70 1.81 21.39
N ASP A 3 -8.71 2.28 20.81
CA ASP A 3 -8.92 2.01 19.43
C ASP A 3 -7.83 2.53 18.57
N THR A 4 -7.08 3.47 19.03
CA THR A 4 -6.01 3.95 18.21
C THR A 4 -5.00 2.85 17.92
N ALA A 5 -4.84 1.91 18.78
CA ALA A 5 -3.88 0.85 18.54
C ALA A 5 -4.25 0.01 17.34
N THR A 6 -5.52 -0.10 17.09
CA THR A 6 -5.96 -0.90 15.97
C THR A 6 -5.55 -0.30 14.66
N VAL A 7 -5.59 1.02 14.60
CA VAL A 7 -5.27 1.69 13.36
C VAL A 7 -3.81 1.54 12.97
N SER A 8 -2.97 1.37 13.97
CA SER A 8 -1.55 1.31 13.71
C SER A 8 -1.12 0.03 13.00
N ASP A 9 -2.01 -0.92 12.84
CA ASP A 9 -1.65 -2.17 12.18
C ASP A 9 -1.52 -2.02 10.67
N THR A 10 -2.05 -0.96 10.11
CA THR A 10 -1.93 -0.75 8.66
C THR A 10 -0.98 0.39 8.37
N LYS A 11 -0.33 0.32 7.22
CA LYS A 11 0.67 1.30 6.83
C LYS A 11 0.34 1.83 5.45
N THR A 12 1.01 2.89 5.08
CA THR A 12 0.87 3.48 3.75
C THR A 12 2.23 3.47 3.06
N TRP A 13 2.19 3.31 1.75
CA TRP A 13 3.40 3.18 0.94
C TRP A 13 3.28 4.11 -0.26
N MET A 14 4.29 4.93 -0.48
CA MET A 14 4.26 5.92 -1.55
C MET A 14 5.15 5.50 -2.69
N CYS A 15 4.62 5.62 -3.91
CA CYS A 15 5.40 5.38 -5.11
C CYS A 15 6.39 6.54 -5.28
N LEU A 16 7.67 6.23 -5.35
CA LEU A 16 8.70 7.27 -5.46
C LEU A 16 8.77 7.85 -6.86
N ILE A 17 8.08 7.24 -7.82
CA ILE A 17 8.11 7.71 -9.20
C ILE A 17 6.99 8.73 -9.46
N CYS A 18 5.75 8.41 -9.05
CA CYS A 18 4.62 9.28 -9.35
C CYS A 18 3.91 9.83 -8.10
N GLY A 19 4.24 9.32 -6.92
CA GLY A 19 3.62 9.82 -5.68
C GLY A 19 2.31 9.16 -5.31
N TRP A 20 1.88 8.13 -6.03
CA TRP A 20 0.65 7.43 -5.69
C TRP A 20 0.82 6.68 -4.37
N ILE A 21 -0.24 6.65 -3.58
CA ILE A 21 -0.19 6.04 -2.25
C ILE A 21 -0.94 4.72 -2.24
N TYR A 22 -0.28 3.66 -1.78
CA TYR A 22 -0.94 2.40 -1.50
C TYR A 22 -1.26 2.38 -0.01
N ASP A 23 -2.54 2.31 0.32
CA ASP A 23 -3.00 2.25 1.71
C ASP A 23 -3.38 0.81 2.00
N GLU A 24 -2.69 0.18 2.95
CA GLU A 24 -2.96 -1.23 3.26
C GLU A 24 -4.40 -1.45 3.69
N ALA A 25 -5.00 -0.47 4.34
CA ALA A 25 -6.38 -0.62 4.79
C ALA A 25 -7.37 -0.65 3.63
N GLN A 26 -7.05 0.01 2.54
CA GLN A 26 -7.92 0.08 1.38
C GLN A 26 -7.57 -0.94 0.31
N GLY A 27 -6.32 -1.36 0.25
CA GLY A 27 -5.88 -2.28 -0.78
C GLY A 27 -5.94 -1.68 -2.17
N ASP A 28 -6.04 -2.55 -3.16
CA ASP A 28 -6.18 -2.13 -4.55
C ASP A 28 -7.07 -3.16 -5.24
N PRO A 29 -8.37 -3.16 -4.90
CA PRO A 29 -9.26 -4.23 -5.40
C PRO A 29 -9.36 -4.28 -6.92
N GLU A 30 -9.20 -3.15 -7.58
CA GLU A 30 -9.26 -3.12 -9.04
C GLU A 30 -8.14 -3.92 -9.66
N HIS A 31 -7.07 -4.14 -8.92
CA HIS A 31 -5.93 -4.89 -9.41
C HIS A 31 -5.69 -6.15 -8.60
N GLY A 32 -6.73 -6.62 -7.92
CA GLY A 32 -6.68 -7.91 -7.23
C GLY A 32 -6.12 -7.89 -5.83
N ILE A 33 -5.97 -6.73 -5.22
CA ILE A 33 -5.43 -6.61 -3.87
C ILE A 33 -6.57 -6.26 -2.92
N ALA A 34 -6.96 -7.22 -2.09
CA ALA A 34 -8.08 -7.00 -1.19
C ALA A 34 -7.75 -5.96 -0.13
N PRO A 35 -8.78 -5.23 0.35
CA PRO A 35 -8.55 -4.31 1.47
C PRO A 35 -7.96 -5.04 2.67
N GLY A 36 -7.01 -4.42 3.33
CA GLY A 36 -6.36 -5.01 4.48
C GLY A 36 -5.14 -5.85 4.13
N THR A 37 -4.74 -5.88 2.86
CA THR A 37 -3.56 -6.65 2.47
C THR A 37 -2.29 -5.90 2.86
N ALA A 38 -1.46 -6.53 3.66
CA ALA A 38 -0.19 -5.95 4.05
C ALA A 38 0.74 -5.86 2.84
N TRP A 39 1.63 -4.88 2.87
CA TRP A 39 2.55 -4.67 1.74
C TRP A 39 3.34 -5.94 1.41
N ALA A 40 3.75 -6.65 2.45
CA ALA A 40 4.52 -7.88 2.26
C ALA A 40 3.72 -8.96 1.52
N ASP A 41 2.39 -8.89 1.61
CA ASP A 41 1.53 -9.87 0.96
C ASP A 41 1.11 -9.45 -0.44
N VAL A 42 1.43 -8.24 -0.85
CA VAL A 42 1.16 -7.81 -2.22
C VAL A 42 2.10 -8.57 -3.15
N PRO A 43 1.59 -9.17 -4.23
CA PRO A 43 2.43 -9.97 -5.11
C PRO A 43 3.61 -9.18 -5.66
N MET A 44 4.73 -9.86 -5.87
CA MET A 44 5.93 -9.20 -6.37
C MET A 44 5.74 -8.62 -7.76
N ASN A 45 4.84 -9.19 -8.53
CA ASN A 45 4.61 -8.70 -9.89
C ASN A 45 3.54 -7.60 -9.97
N TRP A 46 3.00 -7.19 -8.82
CA TRP A 46 2.08 -6.07 -8.79
C TRP A 46 2.85 -4.78 -9.10
N THR A 47 2.22 -3.89 -9.84
CA THR A 47 2.86 -2.63 -10.19
C THR A 47 1.92 -1.48 -9.85
N CYS A 48 2.50 -0.29 -9.75
CA CYS A 48 1.74 0.91 -9.46
C CYS A 48 0.69 1.13 -10.55
N PRO A 49 -0.58 1.30 -10.17
CA PRO A 49 -1.63 1.48 -11.16
C PRO A 49 -1.55 2.81 -11.91
N GLU A 50 -0.77 3.76 -11.39
CA GLU A 50 -0.67 5.06 -12.03
C GLU A 50 0.50 5.16 -13.00
N CYS A 51 1.62 4.55 -12.67
CA CYS A 51 2.81 4.71 -13.51
C CYS A 51 3.51 3.41 -13.86
N GLY A 52 3.08 2.29 -13.29
CA GLY A 52 3.68 1.00 -13.60
C GLY A 52 4.97 0.71 -12.84
N ALA A 53 5.31 1.51 -11.85
CA ALA A 53 6.51 1.27 -11.05
C ALA A 53 6.36 -0.02 -10.27
N ARG A 54 7.49 -0.64 -9.94
CA ARG A 54 7.47 -1.88 -9.21
C ARG A 54 7.46 -1.63 -7.71
N LYS A 55 7.22 -2.69 -6.94
CA LYS A 55 7.18 -2.56 -5.49
C LYS A 55 8.47 -1.96 -4.93
N GLU A 56 9.59 -2.26 -5.54
CA GLU A 56 10.87 -1.75 -5.06
C GLU A 56 10.97 -0.23 -5.17
N ASP A 57 10.08 0.39 -5.94
CA ASP A 57 10.06 1.84 -6.08
C ASP A 57 9.12 2.51 -5.09
N PHE A 58 8.65 1.78 -4.09
CA PHE A 58 7.78 2.31 -3.06
C PHE A 58 8.52 2.41 -1.74
N GLU A 59 8.11 3.38 -0.93
CA GLU A 59 8.69 3.57 0.39
C GLU A 59 7.58 3.75 1.40
N MET A 60 7.74 3.16 2.58
CA MET A 60 6.75 3.31 3.64
C MET A 60 6.75 4.74 4.13
N VAL A 61 5.56 5.33 4.21
CA VAL A 61 5.41 6.69 4.70
C VAL A 61 4.31 6.71 5.74
N GLN A 62 4.41 7.64 6.66
CA GLN A 62 3.37 7.82 7.66
C GLN A 62 2.57 9.05 7.31
N ILE A 63 1.29 8.84 7.10
CA ILE A 63 0.42 9.93 6.70
C ILE A 63 -0.65 10.15 7.74
#